data_ab9ff85b8cb0325a4478db91a5d16391
#
_entry.id   ab9ff85b8cb0325a4478db91a5d16391
#
_cell.length_a   1.000
_cell.length_b   1.000
_cell.length_c   1.000
_cell.angle_alpha   90.00
_cell.angle_beta   90.00
_cell.angle_gamma   90.00
#
_symmetry.space_group_name_H-M   'P 1'
#
loop_
_entity.id
_entity.type
_entity.pdbx_description
1 polymer ?
#
loop_
_entity_poly.entity_id
_entity_poly.type
_entity_poly.pdbx_seq_one_letter_code
_entity_poly.pdbx_strand_id
1 'polypeptide(L)'
;MNLSLHDLYIGYDDDASRYVVAEALNASLTGGVMACLVGANGIGKSTLMRTLSGFQSALKGEVCIDGCALEGYTPRELSERVGVVLTEREAMPDLTVEEVVAIGRMPYTNFWGTLTQADRQAVDEALLLVGIGHLRHKKIGHVSDGERQKAMIAKALAQQTDIILLDEPTAFLDYGSKVSVMRLLRQLAHEQGKAILLSTHDLEIAFQTADELWILQHEGLQTGTLDALEQHGAVSAFLAKSGLRYEAEQRRIVFV
;
A
#
# COMPACT_ATOMS: atom_id res chain seq x y z
N MET A 1 -14.61 -5.30 5.46
CA MET A 1 -13.82 -4.07 5.69
C MET A 1 -13.81 -3.25 4.42
N ASN A 2 -14.08 -1.96 4.52
CA ASN A 2 -14.13 -1.05 3.39
C ASN A 2 -13.44 0.27 3.76
N LEU A 3 -12.48 0.72 2.94
CA LEU A 3 -11.86 2.05 3.01
C LEU A 3 -12.48 2.91 1.91
N SER A 4 -13.07 4.04 2.25
CA SER A 4 -13.72 4.93 1.26
C SER A 4 -13.25 6.37 1.40
N LEU A 5 -13.19 7.07 0.27
CA LEU A 5 -12.83 8.47 0.14
C LEU A 5 -14.06 9.23 -0.35
N HIS A 6 -14.39 10.34 0.30
CA HIS A 6 -15.55 11.17 -0.03
C HIS A 6 -15.13 12.63 -0.21
N ASP A 7 -15.20 13.11 -1.45
CA ASP A 7 -14.83 14.48 -1.85
C ASP A 7 -13.50 14.93 -1.23
N LEU A 8 -12.49 14.03 -1.27
CA LEU A 8 -11.24 14.17 -0.54
C LEU A 8 -10.29 15.13 -1.26
N TYR A 9 -9.76 16.11 -0.53
CA TYR A 9 -8.71 17.04 -0.96
C TYR A 9 -7.45 16.74 -0.17
N ILE A 10 -6.35 16.50 -0.88
CA ILE A 10 -5.06 16.21 -0.26
C ILE A 10 -4.03 17.29 -0.60
N GLY A 11 -3.11 17.52 0.32
CA GLY A 11 -2.07 18.56 0.14
C GLY A 11 -1.42 18.91 1.45
N TYR A 12 -0.82 20.07 1.51
CA TYR A 12 -0.08 20.58 2.66
C TYR A 12 -0.71 21.90 3.12
N ASP A 13 -0.89 22.03 4.42
CA ASP A 13 -1.38 23.24 5.07
C ASP A 13 -0.34 23.71 6.08
N ASP A 14 0.53 24.60 5.62
CA ASP A 14 1.51 25.25 6.47
C ASP A 14 0.99 26.63 6.87
N ASP A 15 1.38 27.15 8.03
CA ASP A 15 0.91 28.45 8.59
C ASP A 15 0.98 29.63 7.60
N ALA A 16 1.77 29.52 6.53
CA ALA A 16 1.97 30.58 5.54
C ALA A 16 1.28 30.30 4.19
N SER A 17 0.93 29.04 3.86
CA SER A 17 0.36 28.68 2.56
C SER A 17 -0.32 27.33 2.55
N ARG A 18 -1.47 27.25 1.87
CA ARG A 18 -2.15 26.01 1.58
C ARG A 18 -1.84 25.57 0.15
N TYR A 19 -1.27 24.39 0.01
CA TYR A 19 -0.96 23.79 -1.29
C TYR A 19 -1.79 22.53 -1.52
N VAL A 20 -2.72 22.60 -2.46
CA VAL A 20 -3.58 21.48 -2.85
C VAL A 20 -2.85 20.63 -3.91
N VAL A 21 -2.69 19.35 -3.63
CA VAL A 21 -2.04 18.38 -4.52
C VAL A 21 -3.06 17.70 -5.44
N ALA A 22 -4.20 17.30 -4.88
CA ALA A 22 -5.31 16.74 -5.65
C ALA A 22 -6.64 17.03 -4.96
N GLU A 23 -7.71 17.07 -5.75
CA GLU A 23 -9.03 17.57 -5.35
C GLU A 23 -10.13 16.56 -5.66
N ALA A 24 -11.19 16.61 -4.84
CA ALA A 24 -12.46 15.91 -5.07
C ALA A 24 -12.29 14.39 -5.36
N LEU A 25 -11.33 13.75 -4.68
CA LEU A 25 -11.06 12.34 -4.88
C LEU A 25 -12.17 11.48 -4.25
N ASN A 26 -12.69 10.55 -5.03
CA ASN A 26 -13.69 9.59 -4.59
C ASN A 26 -13.24 8.19 -5.01
N ALA A 27 -13.24 7.25 -4.06
CA ALA A 27 -12.86 5.86 -4.29
C ALA A 27 -13.34 4.96 -3.16
N SER A 28 -13.33 3.66 -3.39
CA SER A 28 -13.62 2.65 -2.37
C SER A 28 -12.72 1.44 -2.59
N LEU A 29 -12.10 0.94 -1.51
CA LEU A 29 -11.29 -0.28 -1.50
C LEU A 29 -11.95 -1.28 -0.57
N THR A 30 -12.28 -2.45 -1.07
CA THR A 30 -12.97 -3.51 -0.30
C THR A 30 -12.02 -4.65 0.05
N GLY A 31 -12.35 -5.38 1.13
CA GLY A 31 -11.64 -6.63 1.48
C GLY A 31 -11.68 -7.64 0.34
N GLY A 32 -10.58 -8.37 0.15
CA GLY A 32 -10.43 -9.32 -0.94
C GLY A 32 -9.87 -8.71 -2.24
N VAL A 33 -9.64 -7.39 -2.28
CA VAL A 33 -9.17 -6.67 -3.47
C VAL A 33 -7.75 -6.16 -3.29
N MET A 34 -6.90 -6.38 -4.29
CA MET A 34 -5.61 -5.72 -4.44
C MET A 34 -5.71 -4.63 -5.50
N ALA A 35 -5.66 -3.36 -5.07
CA ALA A 35 -5.67 -2.20 -5.95
C ALA A 35 -4.25 -1.62 -6.12
N CYS A 36 -3.91 -1.21 -7.36
CA CYS A 36 -2.66 -0.50 -7.67
C CYS A 36 -2.94 0.98 -7.96
N LEU A 37 -2.36 1.87 -7.15
CA LEU A 37 -2.35 3.31 -7.37
C LEU A 37 -1.23 3.68 -8.34
N VAL A 38 -1.61 4.13 -9.52
CA VAL A 38 -0.69 4.54 -10.59
C VAL A 38 -0.88 6.02 -10.93
N GLY A 39 0.16 6.64 -11.47
CA GLY A 39 0.15 8.06 -11.83
C GLY A 39 1.56 8.57 -12.04
N ALA A 40 1.72 9.75 -12.63
CA ALA A 40 3.02 10.36 -12.87
C ALA A 40 3.80 10.59 -11.55
N ASN A 41 5.13 10.72 -11.66
CA ASN A 41 5.93 11.10 -10.49
C ASN A 41 5.55 12.52 -10.03
N GLY A 42 5.46 12.70 -8.71
CA GLY A 42 5.06 13.98 -8.13
C GLY A 42 3.57 14.31 -8.18
N ILE A 43 2.71 13.44 -8.75
CA ILE A 43 1.26 13.69 -8.85
C ILE A 43 0.52 13.65 -7.50
N GLY A 44 1.15 13.13 -6.44
CA GLY A 44 0.54 13.06 -5.11
C GLY A 44 0.23 11.66 -4.60
N LYS A 45 0.76 10.59 -5.21
CA LYS A 45 0.51 9.20 -4.75
C LYS A 45 0.89 9.01 -3.27
N SER A 46 2.11 9.40 -2.89
CA SER A 46 2.56 9.27 -1.49
C SER A 46 1.79 10.19 -0.54
N THR A 47 1.37 11.38 -1.00
CA THR A 47 0.49 12.27 -0.23
C THR A 47 -0.86 11.59 0.02
N LEU A 48 -1.47 10.98 -1.01
CA LEU A 48 -2.70 10.21 -0.86
C LEU A 48 -2.50 9.05 0.12
N MET A 49 -1.44 8.26 -0.04
CA MET A 49 -1.13 7.13 0.88
C MET A 49 -0.98 7.60 2.33
N ARG A 50 -0.29 8.72 2.58
CA ARG A 50 -0.14 9.31 3.92
C ARG A 50 -1.49 9.78 4.48
N THR A 51 -2.36 10.36 3.65
CA THR A 51 -3.70 10.79 4.08
C THR A 51 -4.57 9.58 4.42
N LEU A 52 -4.55 8.53 3.59
CA LEU A 52 -5.32 7.30 3.84
C LEU A 52 -4.84 6.54 5.08
N SER A 53 -3.58 6.68 5.46
CA SER A 53 -3.00 6.05 6.67
C SER A 53 -3.16 6.89 7.94
N GLY A 54 -3.73 8.11 7.83
CA GLY A 54 -3.87 9.03 8.97
C GLY A 54 -2.56 9.72 9.38
N PHE A 55 -1.46 9.57 8.61
CA PHE A 55 -0.20 10.29 8.88
C PHE A 55 -0.24 11.74 8.46
N GLN A 56 -1.23 12.12 7.65
CA GLN A 56 -1.47 13.47 7.19
C GLN A 56 -2.97 13.74 7.15
N SER A 57 -3.40 14.88 7.68
CA SER A 57 -4.80 15.27 7.64
C SER A 57 -5.26 15.62 6.22
N ALA A 58 -6.50 15.32 5.91
CA ALA A 58 -7.15 15.82 4.69
C ALA A 58 -7.30 17.34 4.75
N LEU A 59 -7.19 18.02 3.60
CA LEU A 59 -7.48 19.44 3.51
C LEU A 59 -8.99 19.72 3.50
N LYS A 60 -9.78 18.78 2.93
CA LYS A 60 -11.26 18.80 2.87
C LYS A 60 -11.74 17.40 2.54
N GLY A 61 -13.02 17.11 2.76
CA GLY A 61 -13.59 15.78 2.58
C GLY A 61 -13.20 14.84 3.70
N GLU A 62 -13.42 13.55 3.51
CA GLU A 62 -13.16 12.57 4.56
C GLU A 62 -12.69 11.24 3.99
N VAL A 63 -11.95 10.50 4.80
CA VAL A 63 -11.61 9.10 4.61
C VAL A 63 -12.33 8.30 5.69
N CYS A 64 -13.05 7.25 5.28
CA CYS A 64 -13.81 6.41 6.20
C CYS A 64 -13.34 4.95 6.15
N ILE A 65 -13.33 4.30 7.32
CA ILE A 65 -13.20 2.85 7.45
C ILE A 65 -14.54 2.31 7.96
N ASP A 66 -15.19 1.46 7.17
CA ASP A 66 -16.53 0.91 7.46
C ASP A 66 -17.56 2.00 7.84
N GLY A 67 -17.49 3.17 7.18
CA GLY A 67 -18.39 4.30 7.41
C GLY A 67 -18.02 5.21 8.59
N CYS A 68 -16.94 4.93 9.32
CA CYS A 68 -16.43 5.80 10.37
C CYS A 68 -15.24 6.62 9.86
N ALA A 69 -15.30 7.95 9.98
CA ALA A 69 -14.22 8.85 9.56
C ALA A 69 -12.92 8.59 10.34
N LEU A 70 -11.76 8.75 9.67
CA LEU A 70 -10.44 8.51 10.29
C LEU A 70 -10.21 9.37 11.53
N GLU A 71 -10.69 10.60 11.53
CA GLU A 71 -10.56 11.53 12.66
C GLU A 71 -11.29 11.04 13.92
N GLY A 72 -12.23 10.08 13.77
CA GLY A 72 -12.92 9.45 14.89
C GLY A 72 -12.10 8.38 15.62
N TYR A 73 -10.98 7.93 15.04
CA TYR A 73 -10.11 6.92 15.64
C TYR A 73 -8.95 7.56 16.41
N THR A 74 -8.64 6.99 17.57
CA THR A 74 -7.34 7.27 18.21
C THR A 74 -6.20 6.66 17.35
N PRO A 75 -4.95 7.15 17.48
CA PRO A 75 -3.81 6.56 16.77
C PRO A 75 -3.65 5.04 17.01
N ARG A 76 -3.98 4.58 18.20
CA ARG A 76 -3.93 3.15 18.55
C ARG A 76 -5.02 2.37 17.80
N GLU A 77 -6.27 2.82 17.86
CA GLU A 77 -7.38 2.17 17.15
C GLU A 77 -7.16 2.13 15.64
N LEU A 78 -6.60 3.21 15.06
CA LEU A 78 -6.26 3.25 13.65
C LEU A 78 -5.14 2.25 13.32
N SER A 79 -4.12 2.13 14.18
CA SER A 79 -3.04 1.16 13.97
C SER A 79 -3.50 -0.31 14.12
N GLU A 80 -4.63 -0.57 14.74
CA GLU A 80 -5.27 -1.89 14.79
C GLU A 80 -6.10 -2.19 13.52
N ARG A 81 -6.33 -1.18 12.64
CA ARG A 81 -7.13 -1.27 11.41
C ARG A 81 -6.31 -1.20 10.14
N VAL A 82 -5.26 -0.39 10.14
CA VAL A 82 -4.46 -0.07 8.95
C VAL A 82 -2.99 -0.40 9.19
N GLY A 83 -2.47 -1.35 8.43
CA GLY A 83 -1.04 -1.64 8.34
C GLY A 83 -0.41 -0.81 7.22
N VAL A 84 0.78 -0.25 7.47
CA VAL A 84 1.45 0.64 6.52
C VAL A 84 2.88 0.19 6.27
N VAL A 85 3.26 0.16 4.99
CA VAL A 85 4.63 -0.03 4.53
C VAL A 85 5.02 1.18 3.69
N LEU A 86 5.93 2.01 4.20
CA LEU A 86 6.42 3.19 3.48
C LEU A 86 7.67 2.86 2.66
N THR A 87 7.93 3.66 1.64
CA THR A 87 9.13 3.56 0.78
C THR A 87 10.41 3.92 1.53
N GLU A 88 10.33 4.70 2.59
CA GLU A 88 11.49 5.16 3.35
C GLU A 88 12.22 3.97 3.98
N ARG A 89 13.53 3.88 3.70
CA ARG A 89 14.39 2.87 4.31
C ARG A 89 14.63 3.26 5.77
N GLU A 90 13.79 2.76 6.67
CA GLU A 90 14.07 2.88 8.11
C GLU A 90 15.43 2.21 8.39
N ALA A 91 16.36 2.99 8.95
CA ALA A 91 17.69 2.49 9.30
C ALA A 91 17.61 1.66 10.59
N MET A 92 17.36 0.36 10.45
CA MET A 92 17.35 -0.61 11.54
C MET A 92 18.39 -1.73 11.33
N PRO A 93 19.65 -1.41 10.98
CA PRO A 93 20.61 -2.40 10.47
C PRO A 93 20.96 -3.49 11.50
N ASP A 94 20.82 -3.21 12.78
CA ASP A 94 21.21 -4.10 13.88
C ASP A 94 20.10 -5.04 14.35
N LEU A 95 18.85 -4.77 14.00
CA LEU A 95 17.73 -5.64 14.35
C LEU A 95 17.74 -6.92 13.48
N THR A 96 17.33 -8.02 14.09
CA THR A 96 17.02 -9.25 13.35
C THR A 96 15.71 -9.11 12.58
N VAL A 97 15.52 -9.96 11.58
CA VAL A 97 14.26 -10.02 10.82
C VAL A 97 13.06 -10.25 11.75
N GLU A 98 13.20 -11.14 12.74
CA GLU A 98 12.16 -11.39 13.74
C GLU A 98 11.83 -10.15 14.57
N GLU A 99 12.83 -9.41 15.03
CA GLU A 99 12.63 -8.17 15.81
C GLU A 99 11.94 -7.10 14.96
N VAL A 100 12.30 -6.96 13.69
CA VAL A 100 11.62 -6.04 12.76
C VAL A 100 10.15 -6.43 12.60
N VAL A 101 9.84 -7.71 12.40
CA VAL A 101 8.46 -8.19 12.28
C VAL A 101 7.68 -7.99 13.57
N ALA A 102 8.32 -8.21 14.73
CA ALA A 102 7.74 -8.01 16.03
C ALA A 102 7.33 -6.55 16.31
N ILE A 103 7.94 -5.55 15.66
CA ILE A 103 7.51 -4.15 15.73
C ILE A 103 6.03 -4.01 15.29
N GLY A 104 5.55 -4.85 14.38
CA GLY A 104 4.14 -4.89 13.99
C GLY A 104 3.18 -5.17 15.15
N ARG A 105 3.65 -5.75 16.26
CA ARG A 105 2.85 -6.02 17.45
C ARG A 105 2.79 -4.86 18.45
N MET A 106 3.51 -3.76 18.22
CA MET A 106 3.54 -2.62 19.16
C MET A 106 2.15 -2.10 19.57
N PRO A 107 1.13 -2.03 18.69
CA PRO A 107 -0.20 -1.57 19.09
C PRO A 107 -0.84 -2.44 20.18
N TYR A 108 -0.43 -3.70 20.29
CA TYR A 108 -1.01 -4.68 21.21
C TYR A 108 -0.16 -4.89 22.48
N THR A 109 1.06 -4.35 22.51
CA THR A 109 1.96 -4.50 23.66
C THR A 109 1.65 -3.52 24.78
N ASN A 110 2.16 -3.84 25.98
CA ASN A 110 2.15 -2.93 27.12
C ASN A 110 3.23 -1.82 26.96
N PHE A 111 3.30 -0.90 27.93
CA PHE A 111 4.28 0.18 27.96
C PHE A 111 5.76 -0.30 27.81
N TRP A 112 6.07 -1.51 28.27
CA TRP A 112 7.40 -2.09 28.20
C TRP A 112 7.69 -2.83 26.89
N GLY A 113 6.75 -2.87 25.96
CA GLY A 113 6.90 -3.58 24.68
C GLY A 113 6.98 -5.11 24.83
N THR A 114 6.45 -5.66 25.94
CA THR A 114 6.53 -7.10 26.22
C THR A 114 5.59 -7.88 25.31
N LEU A 115 6.15 -8.80 24.52
CA LEU A 115 5.36 -9.67 23.64
C LEU A 115 4.74 -10.82 24.45
N THR A 116 3.44 -11.01 24.29
CA THR A 116 2.69 -12.17 24.79
C THR A 116 2.98 -13.40 23.91
N GLN A 117 2.44 -14.57 24.30
CA GLN A 117 2.51 -15.76 23.46
C GLN A 117 1.72 -15.57 22.14
N ALA A 118 0.57 -14.90 22.18
CA ALA A 118 -0.22 -14.59 20.99
C ALA A 118 0.54 -13.65 20.02
N ASP A 119 1.29 -12.67 20.55
CA ASP A 119 2.11 -11.80 19.71
C ASP A 119 3.24 -12.56 19.02
N ARG A 120 3.90 -13.47 19.71
CA ARG A 120 4.96 -14.33 19.13
C ARG A 120 4.38 -15.23 18.04
N GLN A 121 3.20 -15.79 18.25
CA GLN A 121 2.50 -16.59 17.26
C GLN A 121 2.16 -15.75 16.01
N ALA A 122 1.67 -14.52 16.15
CA ALA A 122 1.41 -13.63 15.03
C ALA A 122 2.69 -13.30 14.23
N VAL A 123 3.83 -13.14 14.91
CA VAL A 123 5.14 -12.96 14.25
C VAL A 123 5.55 -14.23 13.49
N ASP A 124 5.39 -15.41 14.07
CA ASP A 124 5.72 -16.69 13.43
C ASP A 124 4.85 -16.93 12.19
N GLU A 125 3.55 -16.69 12.29
CA GLU A 125 2.62 -16.78 11.16
C GLU A 125 2.97 -15.81 10.04
N ALA A 126 3.28 -14.56 10.36
CA ALA A 126 3.68 -13.55 9.38
C ALA A 126 4.97 -13.95 8.64
N LEU A 127 5.99 -14.42 9.36
CA LEU A 127 7.25 -14.91 8.77
C LEU A 127 7.03 -16.12 7.84
N LEU A 128 6.12 -17.02 8.22
CA LEU A 128 5.75 -18.19 7.43
C LEU A 128 5.04 -17.79 6.14
N LEU A 129 4.04 -16.90 6.23
CA LEU A 129 3.24 -16.43 5.09
C LEU A 129 4.09 -15.78 3.99
N VAL A 130 5.10 -14.99 4.37
CA VAL A 130 6.00 -14.38 3.37
C VAL A 130 7.19 -15.26 2.98
N GLY A 131 7.33 -16.44 3.61
CA GLY A 131 8.36 -17.44 3.26
C GLY A 131 9.78 -17.06 3.70
N ILE A 132 9.97 -16.25 4.75
CA ILE A 132 11.27 -15.82 5.25
C ILE A 132 11.61 -16.33 6.66
N GLY A 133 10.90 -17.33 7.16
CA GLY A 133 11.14 -17.91 8.49
C GLY A 133 12.59 -18.39 8.71
N HIS A 134 13.28 -18.82 7.65
CA HIS A 134 14.70 -19.24 7.69
C HIS A 134 15.66 -18.07 7.92
N LEU A 135 15.21 -16.82 7.79
CA LEU A 135 16.00 -15.60 8.00
C LEU A 135 15.76 -14.96 9.36
N ARG A 136 14.88 -15.52 10.20
CA ARG A 136 14.38 -14.89 11.43
C ARG A 136 15.48 -14.30 12.34
N HIS A 137 16.60 -14.98 12.48
CA HIS A 137 17.73 -14.57 13.33
C HIS A 137 18.81 -13.77 12.59
N LYS A 138 18.64 -13.55 11.28
CA LYS A 138 19.59 -12.78 10.48
C LYS A 138 19.32 -11.29 10.67
N LYS A 139 20.36 -10.46 10.77
CA LYS A 139 20.22 -9.02 10.85
C LYS A 139 19.60 -8.47 9.55
N ILE A 140 18.65 -7.56 9.66
CA ILE A 140 17.95 -6.97 8.50
C ILE A 140 18.91 -6.22 7.56
N GLY A 141 20.02 -5.70 8.08
CA GLY A 141 21.09 -5.10 7.28
C GLY A 141 21.86 -6.09 6.40
N HIS A 142 21.75 -7.40 6.64
CA HIS A 142 22.49 -8.45 5.94
C HIS A 142 21.62 -9.34 5.04
N VAL A 143 20.37 -8.96 4.79
CA VAL A 143 19.48 -9.64 3.83
C VAL A 143 19.42 -8.87 2.51
N SER A 144 19.00 -9.53 1.42
CA SER A 144 18.78 -8.87 0.14
C SER A 144 17.62 -7.86 0.22
N ASP A 145 17.54 -6.93 -0.73
CA ASP A 145 16.45 -5.94 -0.76
C ASP A 145 15.08 -6.61 -0.90
N GLY A 146 14.96 -7.71 -1.67
CA GLY A 146 13.72 -8.48 -1.77
C GLY A 146 13.34 -9.19 -0.46
N GLU A 147 14.31 -9.75 0.27
CA GLU A 147 14.07 -10.35 1.59
C GLU A 147 13.71 -9.28 2.63
N ARG A 148 14.36 -8.12 2.57
CA ARG A 148 14.03 -6.96 3.41
C ARG A 148 12.61 -6.50 3.16
N GLN A 149 12.21 -6.37 1.89
CA GLN A 149 10.83 -5.98 1.54
C GLN A 149 9.81 -6.99 2.07
N LYS A 150 10.09 -8.29 1.96
CA LYS A 150 9.25 -9.32 2.57
C LYS A 150 9.18 -9.19 4.09
N ALA A 151 10.28 -8.81 4.77
CA ALA A 151 10.26 -8.56 6.21
C ALA A 151 9.38 -7.35 6.58
N MET A 152 9.39 -6.28 5.78
CA MET A 152 8.50 -5.13 5.98
C MET A 152 7.03 -5.50 5.76
N ILE A 153 6.73 -6.33 4.76
CA ILE A 153 5.38 -6.88 4.55
C ILE A 153 4.97 -7.78 5.74
N ALA A 154 5.89 -8.65 6.22
CA ALA A 154 5.64 -9.47 7.40
C ALA A 154 5.36 -8.63 8.65
N LYS A 155 6.07 -7.50 8.85
CA LYS A 155 5.79 -6.53 9.92
C LYS A 155 4.34 -6.03 9.84
N ALA A 156 3.87 -5.64 8.65
CA ALA A 156 2.49 -5.20 8.46
C ALA A 156 1.47 -6.34 8.66
N LEU A 157 1.81 -7.58 8.27
CA LEU A 157 0.96 -8.75 8.51
C LEU A 157 0.89 -9.14 9.98
N ALA A 158 2.01 -9.06 10.72
CA ALA A 158 2.04 -9.32 12.16
C ALA A 158 1.14 -8.36 12.94
N GLN A 159 0.88 -7.17 12.40
CA GLN A 159 -0.09 -6.21 12.95
C GLN A 159 -1.53 -6.71 12.85
N GLN A 160 -1.82 -7.72 12.02
CA GLN A 160 -3.13 -8.37 11.85
C GLN A 160 -4.26 -7.40 11.45
N THR A 161 -3.95 -6.36 10.70
CA THR A 161 -4.92 -5.39 10.18
C THR A 161 -5.65 -5.95 8.96
N ASP A 162 -6.85 -5.42 8.68
CA ASP A 162 -7.62 -5.81 7.50
C ASP A 162 -7.28 -4.96 6.26
N ILE A 163 -6.76 -3.75 6.49
CA ILE A 163 -6.32 -2.83 5.43
C ILE A 163 -4.79 -2.77 5.44
N ILE A 164 -4.15 -2.89 4.28
CA ILE A 164 -2.71 -2.74 4.13
C ILE A 164 -2.42 -1.74 3.01
N LEU A 165 -1.71 -0.67 3.37
CA LEU A 165 -1.29 0.39 2.46
C LEU A 165 0.22 0.29 2.25
N LEU A 166 0.68 0.19 0.98
CA LEU A 166 2.08 0.06 0.65
C LEU A 166 2.51 1.15 -0.34
N ASP A 167 3.44 1.99 0.06
CA ASP A 167 3.99 3.01 -0.84
C ASP A 167 5.23 2.46 -1.54
N GLU A 168 5.13 2.24 -2.85
CA GLU A 168 6.16 1.68 -3.74
C GLU A 168 6.86 0.40 -3.21
N PRO A 169 6.13 -0.66 -2.83
CA PRO A 169 6.71 -1.85 -2.19
C PRO A 169 7.66 -2.65 -3.10
N THR A 170 7.72 -2.34 -4.38
CA THR A 170 8.58 -2.99 -5.38
C THR A 170 9.74 -2.13 -5.84
N ALA A 171 9.91 -0.92 -5.26
CA ALA A 171 11.04 -0.06 -5.57
C ALA A 171 12.37 -0.76 -5.25
N PHE A 172 13.37 -0.55 -6.11
CA PHE A 172 14.73 -1.11 -5.96
C PHE A 172 14.85 -2.65 -6.04
N LEU A 173 13.76 -3.37 -6.37
CA LEU A 173 13.79 -4.81 -6.56
C LEU A 173 14.08 -5.18 -8.03
N ASP A 174 14.79 -6.31 -8.23
CA ASP A 174 14.84 -6.94 -9.55
C ASP A 174 13.46 -7.45 -9.99
N TYR A 175 13.30 -7.71 -11.28
CA TYR A 175 12.01 -8.08 -11.87
C TYR A 175 11.39 -9.34 -11.20
N GLY A 176 12.22 -10.37 -10.93
CA GLY A 176 11.73 -11.60 -10.29
C GLY A 176 11.21 -11.36 -8.87
N SER A 177 11.93 -10.55 -8.10
CA SER A 177 11.52 -10.13 -6.76
C SER A 177 10.25 -9.29 -6.78
N LYS A 178 10.10 -8.35 -7.74
CA LYS A 178 8.85 -7.59 -7.94
C LYS A 178 7.65 -8.51 -8.16
N VAL A 179 7.76 -9.44 -9.11
CA VAL A 179 6.69 -10.40 -9.39
C VAL A 179 6.34 -11.25 -8.16
N SER A 180 7.36 -11.68 -7.41
CA SER A 180 7.16 -12.46 -6.18
C SER A 180 6.39 -11.68 -5.12
N VAL A 181 6.73 -10.40 -4.90
CA VAL A 181 6.04 -9.52 -3.95
C VAL A 181 4.59 -9.26 -4.39
N MET A 182 4.36 -8.96 -5.67
CA MET A 182 3.00 -8.72 -6.18
C MET A 182 2.10 -9.94 -6.06
N ARG A 183 2.63 -11.14 -6.37
CA ARG A 183 1.90 -12.41 -6.17
C ARG A 183 1.55 -12.65 -4.71
N LEU A 184 2.49 -12.41 -3.80
CA LEU A 184 2.25 -12.51 -2.36
C LEU A 184 1.12 -11.58 -1.92
N LEU A 185 1.18 -10.29 -2.31
CA LEU A 185 0.16 -9.31 -1.93
C LEU A 185 -1.22 -9.70 -2.48
N ARG A 186 -1.29 -10.16 -3.74
CA ARG A 186 -2.55 -10.64 -4.33
C ARG A 186 -3.09 -11.87 -3.60
N GLN A 187 -2.23 -12.83 -3.26
CA GLN A 187 -2.63 -14.00 -2.46
C GLN A 187 -3.19 -13.58 -1.10
N LEU A 188 -2.55 -12.63 -0.41
CA LEU A 188 -3.03 -12.11 0.87
C LEU A 188 -4.41 -11.42 0.74
N ALA A 189 -4.64 -10.66 -0.33
CA ALA A 189 -5.94 -10.08 -0.60
C ALA A 189 -7.00 -11.18 -0.75
N HIS A 190 -6.78 -12.12 -1.66
CA HIS A 190 -7.79 -13.11 -2.04
C HIS A 190 -8.02 -14.19 -0.96
N GLU A 191 -6.96 -14.71 -0.34
CA GLU A 191 -7.07 -15.84 0.59
C GLU A 191 -7.37 -15.39 2.02
N GLN A 192 -6.93 -14.19 2.42
CA GLN A 192 -7.14 -13.65 3.76
C GLN A 192 -8.16 -12.52 3.82
N GLY A 193 -8.78 -12.16 2.69
CA GLY A 193 -9.78 -11.11 2.61
C GLY A 193 -9.24 -9.71 2.90
N LYS A 194 -7.92 -9.48 2.78
CA LYS A 194 -7.30 -8.18 3.04
C LYS A 194 -7.69 -7.16 1.96
N ALA A 195 -7.90 -5.91 2.35
CA ALA A 195 -7.99 -4.76 1.45
C ALA A 195 -6.58 -4.20 1.26
N ILE A 196 -6.01 -4.33 0.05
CA ILE A 196 -4.62 -3.94 -0.22
C ILE A 196 -4.58 -2.84 -1.26
N LEU A 197 -4.01 -1.68 -0.90
CA LEU A 197 -3.68 -0.62 -1.85
C LEU A 197 -2.17 -0.43 -1.87
N LEU A 198 -1.58 -0.52 -3.06
CA LEU A 198 -0.16 -0.21 -3.23
C LEU A 198 0.06 0.83 -4.31
N SER A 199 0.97 1.77 -4.07
CA SER A 199 1.45 2.66 -5.12
C SER A 199 2.56 1.99 -5.92
N THR A 200 2.60 2.24 -7.23
CA THR A 200 3.69 1.76 -8.09
C THR A 200 3.86 2.63 -9.33
N HIS A 201 5.08 2.67 -9.85
CA HIS A 201 5.40 3.23 -11.16
C HIS A 201 5.58 2.14 -12.25
N ASP A 202 5.52 0.87 -11.87
CA ASP A 202 5.66 -0.28 -12.76
C ASP A 202 4.30 -0.68 -13.34
N LEU A 203 3.92 -0.01 -14.44
CA LEU A 203 2.60 -0.17 -15.06
C LEU A 203 2.36 -1.59 -15.58
N GLU A 204 3.40 -2.24 -16.17
CA GLU A 204 3.24 -3.59 -16.70
C GLU A 204 2.85 -4.58 -15.61
N ILE A 205 3.56 -4.55 -14.49
CA ILE A 205 3.26 -5.45 -13.37
C ILE A 205 1.89 -5.11 -12.77
N ALA A 206 1.56 -3.82 -12.60
CA ALA A 206 0.27 -3.39 -12.10
C ALA A 206 -0.88 -3.92 -12.98
N PHE A 207 -0.80 -3.74 -14.29
CA PHE A 207 -1.84 -4.17 -15.23
C PHE A 207 -2.03 -5.70 -15.31
N GLN A 208 -0.98 -6.46 -14.99
CA GLN A 208 -1.05 -7.92 -14.99
C GLN A 208 -1.50 -8.51 -13.66
N THR A 209 -1.36 -7.79 -12.54
CA THR A 209 -1.53 -8.37 -11.21
C THR A 209 -2.63 -7.74 -10.38
N ALA A 210 -2.97 -6.46 -10.61
CA ALA A 210 -4.01 -5.77 -9.85
C ALA A 210 -5.42 -6.30 -10.19
N ASP A 211 -6.27 -6.34 -9.19
CA ASP A 211 -7.72 -6.55 -9.39
C ASP A 211 -8.36 -5.23 -9.82
N GLU A 212 -7.91 -4.12 -9.26
CA GLU A 212 -8.34 -2.76 -9.61
C GLU A 212 -7.14 -1.83 -9.79
N LEU A 213 -7.33 -0.83 -10.64
CA LEU A 213 -6.40 0.30 -10.80
C LEU A 213 -7.03 1.57 -10.22
N TRP A 214 -6.21 2.34 -9.55
CA TRP A 214 -6.49 3.71 -9.13
C TRP A 214 -5.56 4.63 -9.92
N ILE A 215 -6.09 5.28 -10.95
CA ILE A 215 -5.32 6.16 -11.84
C ILE A 215 -5.45 7.59 -11.33
N LEU A 216 -4.40 8.11 -10.68
CA LEU A 216 -4.34 9.48 -10.18
C LEU A 216 -3.75 10.39 -11.26
N GLN A 217 -4.51 11.43 -11.63
CA GLN A 217 -4.12 12.45 -12.60
C GLN A 217 -4.47 13.84 -12.05
N HIS A 218 -4.08 14.91 -12.75
CA HIS A 218 -4.45 16.28 -12.37
C HIS A 218 -5.97 16.50 -12.41
N GLU A 219 -6.64 15.76 -13.26
CA GLU A 219 -8.09 15.81 -13.43
C GLU A 219 -8.88 15.05 -12.35
N GLY A 220 -8.17 14.34 -11.45
CA GLY A 220 -8.75 13.57 -10.35
C GLY A 220 -8.32 12.11 -10.31
N LEU A 221 -9.11 11.28 -9.65
CA LEU A 221 -8.88 9.85 -9.43
C LEU A 221 -9.93 9.02 -10.19
N GLN A 222 -9.48 8.10 -11.01
CA GLN A 222 -10.34 7.11 -11.69
C GLN A 222 -10.03 5.72 -11.16
N THR A 223 -11.05 4.94 -10.82
CA THR A 223 -10.89 3.62 -10.19
C THR A 223 -11.74 2.56 -10.88
N GLY A 224 -11.24 1.34 -10.92
CA GLY A 224 -11.95 0.19 -11.46
C GLY A 224 -11.03 -0.90 -11.98
N THR A 225 -11.61 -1.95 -12.56
CA THR A 225 -10.82 -2.98 -13.24
C THR A 225 -10.15 -2.41 -14.48
N LEU A 226 -9.03 -3.00 -14.90
CA LEU A 226 -8.31 -2.58 -16.11
C LEU A 226 -9.23 -2.53 -17.33
N ASP A 227 -10.07 -3.55 -17.51
CA ASP A 227 -10.98 -3.66 -18.66
C ASP A 227 -12.06 -2.56 -18.62
N ALA A 228 -12.64 -2.25 -17.46
CA ALA A 228 -13.63 -1.19 -17.31
C ALA A 228 -13.01 0.20 -17.58
N LEU A 229 -11.83 0.47 -17.05
CA LEU A 229 -11.12 1.73 -17.26
C LEU A 229 -10.70 1.93 -18.72
N GLU A 230 -10.31 0.84 -19.41
CA GLU A 230 -9.98 0.92 -20.84
C GLU A 230 -11.23 1.15 -21.70
N GLN A 231 -12.36 0.50 -21.40
CA GLN A 231 -13.64 0.75 -22.10
C GLN A 231 -14.07 2.21 -22.03
N HIS A 232 -13.76 2.90 -20.92
CA HIS A 232 -14.02 4.33 -20.76
C HIS A 232 -12.88 5.22 -21.31
N GLY A 233 -11.84 4.62 -21.88
CA GLY A 233 -10.69 5.33 -22.44
C GLY A 233 -9.72 5.91 -21.40
N ALA A 234 -9.91 5.61 -20.12
CA ALA A 234 -9.09 6.15 -19.02
C ALA A 234 -7.65 5.67 -19.09
N VAL A 235 -7.44 4.37 -19.35
CA VAL A 235 -6.09 3.77 -19.49
C VAL A 235 -5.39 4.33 -20.73
N SER A 236 -6.07 4.37 -21.88
CA SER A 236 -5.54 4.93 -23.11
C SER A 236 -5.18 6.40 -22.95
N ALA A 237 -6.03 7.22 -22.31
CA ALA A 237 -5.74 8.65 -22.06
C ALA A 237 -4.55 8.84 -21.08
N PHE A 238 -4.43 7.98 -20.07
CA PHE A 238 -3.32 8.01 -19.13
C PHE A 238 -1.99 7.68 -19.81
N LEU A 239 -1.94 6.60 -20.60
CA LEU A 239 -0.73 6.15 -21.27
C LEU A 239 -0.28 7.09 -22.40
N ALA A 240 -1.21 7.68 -23.15
CA ALA A 240 -0.93 8.59 -24.26
C ALA A 240 -0.08 9.80 -23.81
N LYS A 241 -0.25 10.29 -22.57
CA LYS A 241 0.57 11.39 -21.99
C LYS A 241 2.07 11.03 -21.94
N SER A 242 2.40 9.74 -21.93
CA SER A 242 3.78 9.22 -21.91
C SER A 242 4.24 8.62 -23.25
N GLY A 243 3.49 8.80 -24.35
CA GLY A 243 3.80 8.18 -25.63
C GLY A 243 3.65 6.65 -25.61
N LEU A 244 2.78 6.15 -24.77
CA LEU A 244 2.50 4.73 -24.60
C LEU A 244 1.07 4.41 -25.03
N ARG A 245 0.83 3.16 -25.45
CA ARG A 245 -0.47 2.64 -25.81
C ARG A 245 -0.70 1.28 -25.15
N TYR A 246 -1.93 1.01 -24.71
CA TYR A 246 -2.35 -0.30 -24.25
C TYR A 246 -2.90 -1.13 -25.43
N GLU A 247 -2.38 -2.34 -25.61
CA GLU A 247 -2.90 -3.34 -26.54
C GLU A 247 -3.74 -4.36 -25.76
N ALA A 248 -5.05 -4.18 -25.76
CA ALA A 248 -5.98 -4.98 -24.96
C ALA A 248 -5.94 -6.48 -25.31
N GLU A 249 -5.81 -6.85 -26.59
CA GLU A 249 -5.73 -8.24 -27.03
C GLU A 249 -4.52 -8.98 -26.45
N GLN A 250 -3.40 -8.30 -26.28
CA GLN A 250 -2.13 -8.86 -25.79
C GLN A 250 -1.85 -8.48 -24.33
N ARG A 251 -2.73 -7.67 -23.71
CA ARG A 251 -2.59 -7.13 -22.34
C ARG A 251 -1.21 -6.54 -22.06
N ARG A 252 -0.66 -5.79 -23.02
CA ARG A 252 0.67 -5.19 -22.90
C ARG A 252 0.68 -3.70 -23.23
N ILE A 253 1.69 -3.03 -22.70
CA ILE A 253 1.97 -1.62 -23.01
C ILE A 253 3.02 -1.58 -24.11
N VAL A 254 2.81 -0.75 -25.13
CA VAL A 254 3.73 -0.56 -26.26
C VAL A 254 4.01 0.92 -26.50
N PHE A 255 5.13 1.23 -27.11
CA PHE A 255 5.43 2.59 -27.56
C PHE A 255 4.58 2.94 -28.80
N VAL A 256 4.17 4.21 -28.88
CA VAL A 256 3.44 4.78 -30.05
C VAL A 256 4.44 5.33 -31.05
#